data_225487ac33f578a2ecf72f8cce902ce4
#
_entry.id   225487ac33f578a2ecf72f8cce902ce4
#
_cell.length_a   1.000
_cell.length_b   1.000
_cell.length_c   1.000
_cell.angle_alpha   90.00
_cell.angle_beta   90.00
_cell.angle_gamma   90.00
#
_symmetry.space_group_name_H-M   'P 1'
#
loop_
_entity.id
_entity.type
_entity.pdbx_description
1 polymer ?
#
loop_
_entity_poly.entity_id
_entity_poly.type
_entity_poly.pdbx_seq_one_letter_code
_entity_poly.pdbx_strand_id
1 'polypeptide(L)'
;SYLVKNKIIKISKKEILEISKLIGSDVILGLNSTSLILNSKNQIKYFKNCKKIYTLIVKPNFGCSTKSIYSNVEKYDKPKLLKARKKMFNLKYLKKMTNALEPIALSKYSKLRSIKLYLESLSKTVFVRMTGSGSALVAYFKSKESCERAKKQFNKKYKNYWCISSK
;
A
#
# COMPACT_ATOMS: atom_id res chain seq x y z
N SER A 1 -3.82 -17.23 7.57
CA SER A 1 -2.90 -17.66 6.51
C SER A 1 -3.41 -18.94 5.84
N TYR A 2 -2.96 -19.22 4.63
CA TYR A 2 -3.29 -20.44 3.87
C TYR A 2 -2.95 -21.70 4.66
N LEU A 3 -1.77 -21.77 5.27
CA LEU A 3 -1.29 -22.91 6.03
C LEU A 3 -2.18 -23.27 7.23
N VAL A 4 -2.68 -22.25 7.95
CA VAL A 4 -3.58 -22.46 9.09
C VAL A 4 -4.99 -22.87 8.64
N LYS A 5 -5.52 -22.23 7.58
CA LYS A 5 -6.85 -22.57 7.02
C LYS A 5 -6.92 -24.01 6.52
N ASN A 6 -5.85 -24.52 5.92
CA ASN A 6 -5.75 -25.88 5.40
C ASN A 6 -5.22 -26.88 6.44
N LYS A 7 -5.15 -26.50 7.71
CA LYS A 7 -4.69 -27.36 8.83
C LYS A 7 -3.27 -27.96 8.64
N ILE A 8 -2.44 -27.35 7.79
CA ILE A 8 -1.06 -27.76 7.56
C ILE A 8 -0.21 -27.45 8.80
N ILE A 9 -0.51 -26.34 9.48
CA ILE A 9 0.14 -25.93 10.73
C ILE A 9 -0.93 -25.74 11.80
N LYS A 10 -0.75 -26.37 12.97
CA LYS A 10 -1.55 -26.12 14.17
C LYS A 10 -0.88 -25.00 14.98
N ILE A 11 -1.38 -23.80 14.87
CA ILE A 11 -0.88 -22.61 15.57
C ILE A 11 -2.04 -21.77 16.09
N SER A 12 -1.97 -21.32 17.32
CA SER A 12 -2.98 -20.47 17.95
C SER A 12 -2.92 -19.03 17.42
N LYS A 13 -4.02 -18.30 17.58
CA LYS A 13 -4.04 -16.85 17.24
C LYS A 13 -3.00 -16.05 18.03
N LYS A 14 -2.71 -16.44 19.27
CA LYS A 14 -1.74 -15.76 20.12
C LYS A 14 -0.32 -15.94 19.56
N GLU A 15 0.05 -17.16 19.22
CA GLU A 15 1.35 -17.47 18.61
C GLU A 15 1.53 -16.78 17.26
N ILE A 16 0.48 -16.71 16.41
CA ILE A 16 0.52 -15.95 15.15
C ILE A 16 0.85 -14.47 15.42
N LEU A 17 0.24 -13.87 16.45
CA LEU A 17 0.50 -12.48 16.81
C LEU A 17 1.92 -12.26 17.31
N GLU A 18 2.43 -13.17 18.13
CA GLU A 18 3.82 -13.13 18.63
C GLU A 18 4.84 -13.25 17.51
N ILE A 19 4.69 -14.25 16.64
CA ILE A 19 5.54 -14.42 15.46
C ILE A 19 5.47 -13.17 14.54
N SER A 20 4.28 -12.62 14.36
CA SER A 20 4.11 -11.42 13.52
C SER A 20 4.87 -10.22 14.05
N LYS A 21 4.93 -10.04 15.37
CA LYS A 21 5.71 -8.97 16.01
C LYS A 21 7.21 -9.14 15.80
N LEU A 22 7.70 -10.40 15.84
CA LEU A 22 9.10 -10.71 15.59
C LEU A 22 9.54 -10.47 14.15
N ILE A 23 8.64 -10.72 13.19
CA ILE A 23 8.93 -10.53 11.75
C ILE A 23 8.89 -9.04 11.37
N GLY A 24 7.96 -8.27 11.92
CA GLY A 24 7.85 -6.83 11.66
C GLY A 24 6.46 -6.26 11.91
N SER A 25 6.41 -4.96 12.17
CA SER A 25 5.18 -4.22 12.53
C SER A 25 4.06 -4.32 11.48
N ASP A 26 4.41 -4.44 10.21
CA ASP A 26 3.44 -4.44 9.11
C ASP A 26 2.81 -5.82 8.87
N VAL A 27 3.44 -6.90 9.35
CA VAL A 27 2.94 -8.28 9.17
C VAL A 27 1.57 -8.45 9.82
N ILE A 28 1.37 -7.85 10.97
CA ILE A 28 0.09 -7.90 11.70
C ILE A 28 -1.07 -7.28 10.89
N LEU A 29 -0.78 -6.31 10.01
CA LEU A 29 -1.79 -5.67 9.16
C LEU A 29 -2.34 -6.64 8.12
N GLY A 30 -1.51 -7.59 7.64
CA GLY A 30 -1.90 -8.61 6.67
C GLY A 30 -2.65 -9.80 7.24
N LEU A 31 -2.72 -9.96 8.56
CA LEU A 31 -3.40 -11.09 9.19
C LEU A 31 -4.93 -11.02 9.13
N ASN A 32 -5.48 -9.86 8.91
CA ASN A 32 -6.92 -9.63 8.90
C ASN A 32 -7.41 -9.10 7.56
N SER A 33 -8.53 -9.65 7.08
CA SER A 33 -9.20 -9.19 5.84
C SER A 33 -10.10 -7.96 6.05
N THR A 34 -10.18 -7.42 7.28
CA THR A 34 -11.01 -6.26 7.61
C THR A 34 -10.23 -4.96 7.39
N SER A 35 -10.95 -3.87 7.11
CA SER A 35 -10.34 -2.54 7.07
C SER A 35 -9.76 -2.16 8.43
N LEU A 36 -8.51 -1.76 8.45
CA LEU A 36 -7.84 -1.36 9.69
C LEU A 36 -6.95 -0.13 9.47
N ILE A 37 -6.63 0.55 10.55
CA ILE A 37 -5.67 1.65 10.57
C ILE A 37 -4.70 1.40 11.72
N LEU A 38 -3.41 1.42 11.41
CA LEU A 38 -2.34 1.52 12.39
C LEU A 38 -2.05 3.01 12.61
N ASN A 39 -2.19 3.49 13.84
CA ASN A 39 -1.89 4.89 14.16
C ASN A 39 -0.41 5.08 14.53
N SER A 40 0.01 6.33 14.71
CA SER A 40 1.38 6.69 15.08
C SER A 40 1.81 6.25 16.49
N LYS A 41 0.90 5.71 17.29
CA LYS A 41 1.17 5.09 18.60
C LYS A 41 1.23 3.56 18.51
N ASN A 42 1.37 3.00 17.32
CA ASN A 42 1.36 1.56 17.04
C ASN A 42 0.08 0.83 17.52
N GLN A 43 -1.05 1.57 17.58
CA GLN A 43 -2.33 0.98 17.93
C GLN A 43 -3.13 0.67 16.67
N ILE A 44 -3.64 -0.55 16.56
CA ILE A 44 -4.48 -0.99 15.45
C ILE A 44 -5.94 -0.82 15.82
N LYS A 45 -6.69 -0.15 14.94
CA LYS A 45 -8.14 -0.04 15.04
C LYS A 45 -8.81 -0.67 13.83
N TYR A 46 -9.74 -1.57 14.09
CA TYR A 46 -10.52 -2.29 13.06
C TYR A 46 -11.83 -1.55 12.77
N PHE A 47 -12.25 -1.61 11.50
CA PHE A 47 -13.48 -0.97 11.05
C PHE A 47 -14.29 -1.92 10.17
N LYS A 48 -15.61 -1.99 10.41
CA LYS A 48 -16.55 -2.74 9.58
C LYS A 48 -17.27 -1.79 8.61
N ASN A 49 -17.73 -2.34 7.48
CA ASN A 49 -18.55 -1.60 6.50
C ASN A 49 -17.91 -0.28 6.05
N CYS A 50 -16.62 -0.29 5.72
CA CYS A 50 -15.95 0.84 5.12
C CYS A 50 -16.34 1.00 3.64
N LYS A 51 -16.26 2.22 3.12
CA LYS A 51 -16.48 2.49 1.70
C LYS A 51 -15.44 1.72 0.87
N LYS A 52 -15.91 1.04 -0.16
CA LYS A 52 -15.02 0.34 -1.11
C LYS A 52 -14.18 1.37 -1.88
N ILE A 53 -12.88 1.11 -1.96
CA ILE A 53 -11.91 1.91 -2.68
C ILE A 53 -11.21 0.98 -3.66
N TYR A 54 -11.33 1.26 -4.94
CA TYR A 54 -10.71 0.44 -5.98
C TYR A 54 -9.27 0.87 -6.18
N THR A 55 -8.36 -0.09 -6.15
CA THR A 55 -6.92 0.15 -6.25
C THR A 55 -6.28 -0.75 -7.28
N LEU A 56 -5.34 -0.21 -8.03
CA LEU A 56 -4.43 -0.95 -8.87
C LEU A 56 -3.06 -0.93 -8.21
N ILE A 57 -2.60 -2.07 -7.74
CA ILE A 57 -1.30 -2.25 -7.12
C ILE A 57 -0.34 -2.74 -8.18
N VAL A 58 0.77 -2.06 -8.33
CA VAL A 58 1.80 -2.36 -9.32
C VAL A 58 3.13 -2.56 -8.59
N LYS A 59 3.80 -3.68 -8.86
CA LYS A 59 5.15 -3.95 -8.37
C LYS A 59 6.08 -4.12 -9.58
N PRO A 60 6.99 -3.16 -9.80
CA PRO A 60 8.03 -3.29 -10.82
C PRO A 60 8.93 -4.50 -10.55
N ASN A 61 9.62 -4.99 -11.57
CA ASN A 61 10.57 -6.10 -11.47
C ASN A 61 11.91 -5.71 -10.84
N PHE A 62 12.03 -4.48 -10.32
CA PHE A 62 13.15 -4.02 -9.51
C PHE A 62 12.69 -3.60 -8.12
N GLY A 63 13.62 -3.60 -7.16
CA GLY A 63 13.41 -3.12 -5.80
C GLY A 63 13.97 -1.72 -5.58
N CYS A 64 13.51 -1.07 -4.51
CA CYS A 64 14.17 0.09 -3.93
C CYS A 64 14.89 -0.36 -2.66
N SER A 65 16.14 0.04 -2.48
CA SER A 65 16.87 -0.26 -1.24
C SER A 65 16.28 0.54 -0.09
N THR A 66 15.60 -0.14 0.82
CA THR A 66 15.01 0.47 2.02
C THR A 66 16.06 1.25 2.81
N LYS A 67 17.23 0.62 3.07
CA LYS A 67 18.36 1.26 3.76
C LYS A 67 18.75 2.57 3.08
N SER A 68 18.93 2.54 1.76
CA SER A 68 19.34 3.71 1.00
C SER A 68 18.29 4.82 0.93
N ILE A 69 17.00 4.50 1.01
CA ILE A 69 15.95 5.52 1.06
C ILE A 69 15.90 6.16 2.44
N TYR A 70 15.95 5.36 3.51
CA TYR A 70 15.94 5.89 4.87
C TYR A 70 17.18 6.72 5.20
N SER A 71 18.35 6.36 4.68
CA SER A 71 19.59 7.15 4.90
C SER A 71 19.57 8.55 4.24
N ASN A 72 18.63 8.79 3.33
CA ASN A 72 18.43 10.11 2.69
C ASN A 72 17.28 10.91 3.31
N VAL A 73 16.73 10.47 4.45
CA VAL A 73 15.72 11.22 5.20
C VAL A 73 16.42 12.25 6.07
N GLU A 74 16.41 13.50 5.66
CA GLU A 74 17.02 14.59 6.41
C GLU A 74 16.21 15.01 7.64
N LYS A 75 14.88 14.93 7.53
CA LYS A 75 13.97 15.36 8.61
C LYS A 75 12.73 14.47 8.68
N TYR A 76 12.37 14.07 9.87
CA TYR A 76 11.13 13.34 10.13
C TYR A 76 9.99 14.29 10.43
N ASP A 77 8.89 14.13 9.72
CA ASP A 77 7.63 14.83 10.00
C ASP A 77 7.05 14.42 11.37
N LYS A 78 6.36 15.36 12.03
CA LYS A 78 5.55 15.02 13.19
C LYS A 78 4.45 14.02 12.82
N PRO A 79 4.13 13.05 13.69
CA PRO A 79 3.08 12.07 13.42
C PRO A 79 1.73 12.73 13.12
N LYS A 80 1.16 12.47 11.95
CA LYS A 80 -0.12 13.06 11.50
C LYS A 80 -1.34 12.20 11.85
N LEU A 81 -1.16 10.89 12.05
CA LEU A 81 -2.24 9.93 12.29
C LEU A 81 -2.32 9.53 13.77
N LEU A 82 -2.76 10.45 14.64
CA LEU A 82 -2.90 10.20 16.08
C LEU A 82 -4.15 9.38 16.43
N LYS A 83 -5.28 9.62 15.75
CA LYS A 83 -6.56 8.96 16.01
C LYS A 83 -7.14 8.35 14.74
N ALA A 84 -7.29 7.03 14.72
CA ALA A 84 -7.93 6.31 13.63
C ALA A 84 -9.46 6.50 13.66
N ARG A 85 -10.05 6.90 12.51
CA ARG A 85 -11.50 7.14 12.35
C ARG A 85 -12.02 6.51 11.05
N LYS A 86 -13.23 5.94 11.06
CA LYS A 86 -13.85 5.32 9.88
C LYS A 86 -13.96 6.26 8.68
N LYS A 87 -14.19 7.55 8.89
CA LYS A 87 -14.26 8.57 7.83
C LYS A 87 -12.96 8.74 7.03
N MET A 88 -11.84 8.16 7.49
CA MET A 88 -10.57 8.18 6.78
C MET A 88 -10.55 7.23 5.57
N PHE A 89 -11.46 6.24 5.53
CA PHE A 89 -11.61 5.36 4.37
C PHE A 89 -12.39 6.05 3.25
N ASN A 90 -11.82 7.10 2.69
CA ASN A 90 -12.33 7.76 1.49
C ASN A 90 -11.18 8.38 0.68
N LEU A 91 -11.39 8.51 -0.63
CA LEU A 91 -10.37 8.99 -1.57
C LEU A 91 -9.91 10.42 -1.28
N LYS A 92 -10.82 11.31 -0.84
CA LYS A 92 -10.48 12.71 -0.51
C LYS A 92 -9.50 12.77 0.67
N TYR A 93 -9.72 11.96 1.70
CA TYR A 93 -8.84 11.89 2.85
C TYR A 93 -7.50 11.22 2.47
N LEU A 94 -7.55 10.06 1.81
CA LEU A 94 -6.35 9.33 1.40
C LEU A 94 -5.46 10.17 0.47
N LYS A 95 -6.04 10.95 -0.43
CA LYS A 95 -5.28 11.85 -1.32
C LYS A 95 -4.47 12.90 -0.55
N LYS A 96 -4.92 13.32 0.64
CA LYS A 96 -4.22 14.28 1.50
C LYS A 96 -3.06 13.66 2.30
N MET A 97 -3.08 12.33 2.49
CA MET A 97 -2.00 11.64 3.19
C MET A 97 -0.79 11.50 2.25
N THR A 98 0.40 11.72 2.76
CA THR A 98 1.65 11.66 2.00
C THR A 98 2.50 10.49 2.46
N ASN A 99 3.35 9.98 1.58
CA ASN A 99 4.45 9.10 1.95
C ASN A 99 5.76 9.90 1.88
N ALA A 100 6.36 10.18 3.02
CA ALA A 100 7.57 11.00 3.10
C ALA A 100 8.77 10.37 2.36
N LEU A 101 8.78 9.05 2.18
CA LEU A 101 9.83 8.35 1.45
C LEU A 101 9.66 8.41 -0.08
N GLU A 102 8.46 8.75 -0.57
CA GLU A 102 8.16 8.77 -2.00
C GLU A 102 9.01 9.77 -2.79
N PRO A 103 9.17 11.04 -2.39
CA PRO A 103 10.02 11.99 -3.11
C PRO A 103 11.47 11.50 -3.24
N ILE A 104 12.02 10.94 -2.16
CA ILE A 104 13.38 10.39 -2.12
C ILE A 104 13.51 9.22 -3.11
N ALA A 105 12.56 8.27 -3.07
CA ALA A 105 12.56 7.13 -3.97
C ALA A 105 12.44 7.56 -5.44
N LEU A 106 11.54 8.50 -5.75
CA LEU A 106 11.32 9.00 -7.11
C LEU A 106 12.50 9.82 -7.64
N SER A 107 13.24 10.51 -6.76
CA SER A 107 14.49 11.19 -7.13
C SER A 107 15.57 10.19 -7.52
N LYS A 108 15.73 9.14 -6.71
CA LYS A 108 16.79 8.14 -6.89
C LYS A 108 16.50 7.12 -8.01
N TYR A 109 15.23 6.75 -8.22
CA TYR A 109 14.83 5.73 -9.17
C TYR A 109 13.98 6.34 -10.31
N SER A 110 14.63 6.80 -11.37
CA SER A 110 13.96 7.45 -12.52
C SER A 110 12.91 6.56 -13.18
N LYS A 111 13.18 5.24 -13.28
CA LYS A 111 12.21 4.27 -13.78
C LYS A 111 10.93 4.21 -12.92
N LEU A 112 11.06 4.31 -11.58
CA LEU A 112 9.90 4.35 -10.69
C LEU A 112 9.08 5.62 -10.91
N ARG A 113 9.73 6.76 -11.09
CA ARG A 113 9.09 8.04 -11.44
C ARG A 113 8.30 7.93 -12.75
N SER A 114 8.90 7.36 -13.79
CA SER A 114 8.23 7.16 -15.08
C SER A 114 6.98 6.28 -14.97
N ILE A 115 7.04 5.20 -14.17
CA ILE A 115 5.87 4.33 -13.92
C ILE A 115 4.78 5.09 -13.17
N LYS A 116 5.13 5.88 -12.16
CA LYS A 116 4.18 6.70 -11.40
C LYS A 116 3.47 7.70 -12.32
N LEU A 117 4.22 8.45 -13.11
CA LEU A 117 3.67 9.40 -14.09
C LEU A 117 2.73 8.72 -15.10
N TYR A 118 3.11 7.55 -15.58
CA TYR A 118 2.24 6.76 -16.46
C TYR A 118 0.94 6.34 -15.75
N LEU A 119 0.99 5.86 -14.52
CA LEU A 119 -0.21 5.52 -13.76
C LEU A 119 -1.10 6.74 -13.50
N GLU A 120 -0.50 7.91 -13.28
CA GLU A 120 -1.22 9.18 -13.10
C GLU A 120 -1.90 9.65 -14.39
N SER A 121 -1.31 9.36 -15.56
CA SER A 121 -1.89 9.70 -16.86
C SER A 121 -3.05 8.80 -17.30
N LEU A 122 -3.24 7.64 -16.65
CA LEU A 122 -4.34 6.74 -16.98
C LEU A 122 -5.69 7.38 -16.64
N SER A 123 -6.64 7.24 -17.59
CA SER A 123 -7.98 7.82 -17.47
C SER A 123 -8.67 7.41 -16.15
N LYS A 124 -9.26 8.40 -15.46
CA LYS A 124 -10.00 8.24 -14.20
C LYS A 124 -9.14 7.84 -12.99
N THR A 125 -7.81 7.87 -13.11
CA THR A 125 -6.92 7.80 -11.93
C THR A 125 -7.17 9.01 -11.04
N VAL A 126 -7.42 8.79 -9.74
CA VAL A 126 -7.66 9.87 -8.78
C VAL A 126 -6.33 10.39 -8.22
N PHE A 127 -5.44 9.50 -7.88
CA PHE A 127 -4.05 9.76 -7.49
C PHE A 127 -3.27 8.44 -7.46
N VAL A 128 -1.95 8.55 -7.45
CA VAL A 128 -1.01 7.43 -7.30
C VAL A 128 -0.10 7.67 -6.10
N ARG A 129 0.25 6.61 -5.39
CA ARG A 129 1.16 6.68 -4.25
C ARG A 129 2.05 5.47 -4.16
N MET A 130 3.30 5.70 -3.79
CA MET A 130 4.22 4.64 -3.43
C MET A 130 3.85 4.06 -2.05
N THR A 131 3.96 2.76 -1.87
CA THR A 131 3.75 2.09 -0.58
C THR A 131 5.09 1.78 0.08
N GLY A 132 5.18 2.04 1.38
CA GLY A 132 6.41 1.85 2.16
C GLY A 132 7.60 2.61 1.55
N SER A 133 8.76 1.96 1.50
CA SER A 133 9.98 2.46 0.84
C SER A 133 10.02 2.18 -0.68
N GLY A 134 8.94 1.66 -1.26
CA GLY A 134 8.86 1.29 -2.68
C GLY A 134 9.33 -0.17 -2.90
N SER A 135 9.41 -0.63 -4.13
CA SER A 135 9.06 0.04 -5.40
C SER A 135 7.58 -0.09 -5.77
N ALA A 136 6.72 -0.66 -4.91
CA ALA A 136 5.32 -0.83 -5.23
C ALA A 136 4.57 0.52 -5.24
N LEU A 137 3.71 0.70 -6.25
CA LEU A 137 2.85 1.86 -6.44
C LEU A 137 1.39 1.44 -6.39
N VAL A 138 0.54 2.29 -5.84
CA VAL A 138 -0.90 2.09 -5.75
C VAL A 138 -1.61 3.24 -6.45
N ALA A 139 -2.34 2.95 -7.50
CA ALA A 139 -3.24 3.90 -8.17
C ALA A 139 -4.67 3.70 -7.65
N TYR A 140 -5.37 4.80 -7.37
CA TYR A 140 -6.68 4.82 -6.74
C TYR A 140 -7.77 5.26 -7.71
N PHE A 141 -8.92 4.57 -7.69
CA PHE A 141 -10.03 4.78 -8.60
C PHE A 141 -11.36 4.91 -7.86
N LYS A 142 -12.34 5.59 -8.48
CA LYS A 142 -13.71 5.70 -7.94
C LYS A 142 -14.58 4.48 -8.29
N SER A 143 -14.26 3.75 -9.37
CA SER A 143 -15.05 2.61 -9.82
C SER A 143 -14.18 1.40 -10.20
N LYS A 144 -14.80 0.22 -10.15
CA LYS A 144 -14.17 -1.05 -10.56
C LYS A 144 -13.78 -1.02 -12.03
N GLU A 145 -14.67 -0.52 -12.88
CA GLU A 145 -14.49 -0.48 -14.34
C GLU A 145 -13.27 0.36 -14.73
N SER A 146 -13.11 1.53 -14.07
CA SER A 146 -11.94 2.39 -14.29
C SER A 146 -10.64 1.71 -13.87
N CYS A 147 -10.66 1.00 -12.74
CA CYS A 147 -9.51 0.25 -12.22
C CYS A 147 -9.12 -0.89 -13.17
N GLU A 148 -10.09 -1.69 -13.63
CA GLU A 148 -9.83 -2.82 -14.54
C GLU A 148 -9.35 -2.33 -15.93
N ARG A 149 -9.88 -1.21 -16.41
CA ARG A 149 -9.40 -0.59 -17.67
C ARG A 149 -7.95 -0.15 -17.53
N ALA A 150 -7.62 0.51 -16.43
CA ALA A 150 -6.26 0.93 -16.13
C ALA A 150 -5.30 -0.26 -16.02
N LYS A 151 -5.73 -1.36 -15.38
CA LYS A 151 -4.97 -2.62 -15.31
C LYS A 151 -4.65 -3.18 -16.71
N LYS A 152 -5.65 -3.22 -17.59
CA LYS A 152 -5.43 -3.69 -18.98
C LYS A 152 -4.42 -2.81 -19.73
N GLN A 153 -4.55 -1.49 -19.61
CA GLN A 153 -3.61 -0.54 -20.24
C GLN A 153 -2.20 -0.66 -19.65
N PHE A 154 -2.09 -0.81 -18.33
CA PHE A 154 -0.81 -0.99 -17.67
C PHE A 154 -0.11 -2.27 -18.13
N ASN A 155 -0.80 -3.41 -18.13
CA ASN A 155 -0.25 -4.70 -18.54
C ASN A 155 0.16 -4.73 -20.03
N LYS A 156 -0.53 -3.97 -20.89
CA LYS A 156 -0.14 -3.83 -22.32
C LYS A 156 1.23 -3.14 -22.45
N LYS A 157 1.51 -2.14 -21.61
CA LYS A 157 2.77 -1.37 -21.65
C LYS A 157 3.90 -2.02 -20.87
N TYR A 158 3.58 -2.60 -19.69
CA TYR A 158 4.55 -3.16 -18.74
C TYR A 158 4.31 -4.66 -18.53
N LYS A 159 4.55 -5.47 -19.57
CA LYS A 159 4.23 -6.92 -19.61
C LYS A 159 4.85 -7.73 -18.46
N ASN A 160 6.04 -7.35 -17.99
CA ASN A 160 6.85 -8.10 -17.02
C ASN A 160 6.70 -7.56 -15.58
N TYR A 161 5.73 -6.70 -15.32
CA TYR A 161 5.51 -6.16 -13.98
C TYR A 161 4.29 -6.82 -13.32
N TRP A 162 4.43 -7.14 -12.04
CA TRP A 162 3.30 -7.67 -11.30
C TRP A 162 2.24 -6.58 -11.08
N CYS A 163 0.99 -6.93 -11.35
CA CYS A 163 -0.11 -5.98 -11.30
C CYS A 163 -1.41 -6.65 -10.86
N ILE A 164 -2.05 -6.14 -9.82
CA ILE A 164 -3.33 -6.65 -9.31
C ILE A 164 -4.30 -5.52 -9.01
N SER A 165 -5.58 -5.73 -9.35
CA SER A 165 -6.68 -4.89 -8.88
C SER A 165 -7.24 -5.41 -7.56
N SER A 166 -7.57 -4.51 -6.64
CA SER A 166 -8.14 -4.81 -5.32
C SER A 166 -9.26 -3.81 -4.97
N LYS A 167 -10.09 -4.15 -3.97
CA LYS A 167 -11.21 -3.34 -3.49
C LYS A 167 -11.31 -3.39 -1.97
#